data_e3d7c3978db26ade3cde9a0e7961423f
#
_entry.id   e3d7c3978db26ade3cde9a0e7961423f
#
_cell.length_a   1.000
_cell.length_b   1.000
_cell.length_c   1.000
_cell.angle_alpha   90.00
_cell.angle_beta   90.00
_cell.angle_gamma   90.00
#
_symmetry.space_group_name_H-M   'P 1'
#
loop_
_entity.id
_entity.type
_entity.pdbx_description
1 polymer ?
#
loop_
_entity_poly.entity_id
_entity_poly.type
_entity_poly.pdbx_seq_one_letter_code
_entity_poly.pdbx_strand_id
1 'polypeptide(L)'
;DGIGGATGSSKAHKLDSLEHCGAEVQKGNAPIERKLQRLFRREDACKMIKRCNDFGAGGVSVAIGELADGLYIDLNKVTKKYDGLDGTELAISESQERMAVALAPEDVDKFIAIANEENLEATPVAKVTEEKRLNMVWNGVSIVNISREFLNSNGAEKHQNVHVEKATVWQPQWEGLTFSQKMKNMVGDLNVCSKKGLSERFDSTIGAATVLMPFGGAYQLTPQNAMVAKLPVDGETSTCSGMAWGFNPYLMSADQYKGARLAVVESVTKLVATGFRYEDAYLTFQEYFERLGTAPERWGKPLAALLGALDAQMGLGIASIGGKDSMSGSFEKLDVPPTLVSFATAIGKANKVVSTEFKKPESTVVLIRPITDPETGCPNFFSLKANYKVVEDMIEEGMVASACSVGYGGIAEALFKMGLGNHIGFKMRADLSTHQMFEPMYGSIVLEMVSDAPAGEILGETTKEYTFEACGETLDMAQLQEIWEAKLEPVYPYRKAGPTVEPITGSLTAPAAPKIGVAKPKV
;
A
#
# COMPACT_ATOMS: atom_id res chain seq x y z
N ASP A 1 -24.44 -13.56 1.63
CA ASP A 1 -25.53 -12.63 1.42
C ASP A 1 -25.76 -11.87 2.72
N GLY A 2 -25.38 -10.63 2.79
CA GLY A 2 -25.53 -9.76 3.96
C GLY A 2 -25.98 -8.37 3.54
N ILE A 3 -26.93 -7.80 4.23
CA ILE A 3 -27.42 -6.44 4.00
C ILE A 3 -26.80 -5.42 4.98
N GLY A 4 -26.18 -5.89 6.05
CA GLY A 4 -25.53 -5.05 7.05
C GLY A 4 -24.14 -4.58 6.67
N GLY A 5 -23.34 -5.39 5.99
CA GLY A 5 -21.98 -5.07 5.54
C GLY A 5 -21.92 -3.90 4.57
N ALA A 6 -22.88 -3.85 3.66
CA ALA A 6 -23.00 -2.81 2.64
C ALA A 6 -23.11 -1.38 3.20
N THR A 7 -23.59 -1.23 4.41
CA THR A 7 -23.78 0.05 5.08
C THR A 7 -22.77 0.31 6.18
N GLY A 8 -21.95 -0.69 6.54
CA GLY A 8 -21.01 -0.64 7.65
C GLY A 8 -19.97 0.46 7.52
N SER A 9 -19.42 0.67 6.31
CA SER A 9 -18.43 1.73 6.04
C SER A 9 -19.02 3.15 6.05
N SER A 10 -20.34 3.27 5.94
CA SER A 10 -21.06 4.55 5.87
C SER A 10 -21.89 4.86 7.12
N LYS A 11 -22.03 3.93 8.05
CA LYS A 11 -22.73 4.12 9.32
C LYS A 11 -21.83 4.72 10.40
N ALA A 12 -22.42 5.53 11.27
CA ALA A 12 -21.79 5.87 12.55
C ALA A 12 -21.69 4.62 13.41
N HIS A 13 -20.48 4.25 13.78
CA HIS A 13 -20.29 3.17 14.76
C HIS A 13 -20.70 3.66 16.16
N LYS A 14 -21.56 2.87 16.82
CA LYS A 14 -21.97 3.04 18.22
C LYS A 14 -21.58 1.78 18.97
N LEU A 15 -21.51 1.83 20.29
CA LEU A 15 -21.29 0.63 21.13
C LEU A 15 -22.23 -0.51 20.77
N ASP A 16 -23.52 -0.18 20.57
CA ASP A 16 -24.58 -1.11 20.16
C ASP A 16 -24.28 -1.83 18.81
N SER A 17 -23.59 -1.14 17.89
CA SER A 17 -23.20 -1.75 16.61
C SER A 17 -22.03 -2.74 16.74
N LEU A 18 -21.19 -2.63 17.77
CA LEU A 18 -20.12 -3.60 18.04
C LEU A 18 -20.66 -4.95 18.56
N GLU A 19 -21.77 -4.91 19.27
CA GLU A 19 -22.42 -6.12 19.79
C GLU A 19 -23.21 -6.88 18.71
N HIS A 20 -23.73 -6.19 17.70
CA HIS A 20 -24.63 -6.75 16.69
C HIS A 20 -23.97 -6.99 15.31
N CYS A 21 -22.82 -6.37 15.01
CA CYS A 21 -22.17 -6.48 13.69
C CYS A 21 -21.57 -7.85 13.35
N GLY A 22 -21.44 -8.75 14.31
CA GLY A 22 -20.79 -10.06 14.09
C GLY A 22 -21.52 -11.00 13.11
N ALA A 23 -22.82 -10.77 12.86
CA ALA A 23 -23.67 -11.60 12.00
C ALA A 23 -23.97 -10.95 10.63
N GLU A 24 -23.63 -9.70 10.44
CA GLU A 24 -24.04 -8.91 9.27
C GLU A 24 -23.02 -8.92 8.12
N VAL A 25 -21.78 -9.31 8.39
CA VAL A 25 -20.72 -9.35 7.37
C VAL A 25 -20.47 -10.80 6.96
N GLN A 26 -20.52 -11.07 5.66
CA GLN A 26 -20.18 -12.38 5.13
C GLN A 26 -18.70 -12.68 5.39
N LYS A 27 -18.42 -13.86 5.91
CA LYS A 27 -17.05 -14.36 6.04
C LYS A 27 -16.51 -14.76 4.68
N GLY A 28 -15.24 -14.41 4.41
CA GLY A 28 -14.56 -14.76 3.18
C GLY A 28 -14.50 -16.27 2.93
N ASN A 29 -14.46 -16.67 1.65
CA ASN A 29 -14.32 -18.04 1.19
C ASN A 29 -13.09 -18.17 0.29
N ALA A 30 -11.93 -18.41 0.92
CA ALA A 30 -10.65 -18.48 0.22
C ALA A 30 -10.60 -19.51 -0.94
N PRO A 31 -11.25 -20.70 -0.88
CA PRO A 31 -11.32 -21.60 -2.02
C PRO A 31 -12.04 -21.02 -3.25
N ILE A 32 -13.15 -20.29 -3.04
CA ILE A 32 -13.87 -19.63 -4.15
C ILE A 32 -13.04 -18.47 -4.69
N GLU A 33 -12.46 -17.64 -3.83
CA GLU A 33 -11.56 -16.56 -4.22
C GLU A 33 -10.40 -17.08 -5.09
N ARG A 34 -9.79 -18.18 -4.70
CA ARG A 34 -8.71 -18.80 -5.49
C ARG A 34 -9.17 -19.24 -6.88
N LYS A 35 -10.39 -19.77 -7.00
CA LYS A 35 -10.97 -20.15 -8.30
C LYS A 35 -11.24 -18.93 -9.18
N LEU A 36 -11.76 -17.84 -8.59
CA LEU A 36 -11.93 -16.55 -9.29
C LEU A 36 -10.60 -16.02 -9.81
N GLN A 37 -9.57 -16.00 -8.97
CA GLN A 37 -8.23 -15.59 -9.39
C GLN A 37 -7.70 -16.42 -10.55
N ARG A 38 -7.97 -17.73 -10.60
CA ARG A 38 -7.60 -18.58 -11.72
C ARG A 38 -8.37 -18.24 -12.99
N LEU A 39 -9.69 -18.05 -12.89
CA LEU A 39 -10.51 -17.64 -14.02
C LEU A 39 -10.06 -16.31 -14.62
N PHE A 40 -9.81 -15.30 -13.78
CA PHE A 40 -9.37 -13.97 -14.22
C PHE A 40 -7.88 -13.89 -14.64
N ARG A 41 -7.14 -14.99 -14.59
CA ARG A 41 -5.81 -15.14 -15.20
C ARG A 41 -5.87 -15.75 -16.60
N ARG A 42 -6.98 -16.35 -16.98
CA ARG A 42 -7.15 -16.99 -18.29
C ARG A 42 -7.35 -15.93 -19.36
N GLU A 43 -6.47 -15.94 -20.35
CA GLU A 43 -6.53 -15.01 -21.49
C GLU A 43 -7.83 -15.15 -22.28
N ASP A 44 -8.29 -16.40 -22.48
CA ASP A 44 -9.52 -16.72 -23.20
C ASP A 44 -10.79 -16.23 -22.48
N ALA A 45 -10.79 -16.21 -21.15
CA ALA A 45 -11.87 -15.62 -20.35
C ALA A 45 -11.82 -14.09 -20.36
N CYS A 46 -10.65 -13.50 -20.05
CA CYS A 46 -10.51 -12.06 -19.90
C CYS A 46 -10.78 -11.28 -21.18
N LYS A 47 -10.43 -11.81 -22.36
CA LYS A 47 -10.68 -11.16 -23.65
C LYS A 47 -12.17 -11.00 -23.99
N MET A 48 -13.04 -11.82 -23.40
CA MET A 48 -14.49 -11.70 -23.58
C MET A 48 -15.11 -10.61 -22.70
N ILE A 49 -14.46 -10.24 -21.59
CA ILE A 49 -14.98 -9.31 -20.61
C ILE A 49 -14.90 -7.88 -21.16
N LYS A 50 -16.05 -7.21 -21.26
CA LYS A 50 -16.16 -5.79 -21.66
C LYS A 50 -16.02 -4.86 -20.46
N ARG A 51 -16.65 -5.22 -19.34
CA ARG A 51 -16.56 -4.55 -18.04
C ARG A 51 -16.70 -5.58 -16.94
N CYS A 52 -16.11 -5.31 -15.79
CA CYS A 52 -16.32 -6.13 -14.61
C CYS A 52 -16.34 -5.26 -13.33
N ASN A 53 -16.99 -5.77 -12.29
CA ASN A 53 -17.05 -5.16 -10.98
C ASN A 53 -17.14 -6.25 -9.91
N ASP A 54 -16.66 -5.94 -8.70
CA ASP A 54 -16.80 -6.83 -7.55
C ASP A 54 -18.17 -6.67 -6.88
N PHE A 55 -18.55 -7.63 -6.05
CA PHE A 55 -19.78 -7.58 -5.25
C PHE A 55 -19.48 -7.13 -3.82
N GLY A 56 -19.16 -5.85 -3.68
CA GLY A 56 -19.01 -5.20 -2.40
C GLY A 56 -20.29 -4.52 -1.90
N ALA A 57 -20.13 -3.42 -1.20
CA ALA A 57 -21.19 -2.60 -0.66
C ALA A 57 -22.18 -2.14 -1.74
N GLY A 58 -23.48 -2.23 -1.46
CA GLY A 58 -24.54 -1.94 -2.40
C GLY A 58 -24.99 -3.14 -3.26
N GLY A 59 -24.31 -4.28 -3.16
CA GLY A 59 -24.72 -5.55 -3.76
C GLY A 59 -24.97 -5.47 -5.27
N VAL A 60 -26.07 -6.08 -5.72
CA VAL A 60 -26.48 -6.12 -7.12
C VAL A 60 -26.66 -4.71 -7.72
N SER A 61 -27.18 -3.76 -6.93
CA SER A 61 -27.40 -2.38 -7.35
C SER A 61 -26.13 -1.66 -7.77
N VAL A 62 -25.02 -1.96 -7.14
CA VAL A 62 -23.69 -1.40 -7.47
C VAL A 62 -22.95 -2.32 -8.42
N ALA A 63 -22.72 -3.57 -8.04
CA ALA A 63 -21.89 -4.50 -8.81
C ALA A 63 -22.35 -4.67 -10.26
N ILE A 64 -23.66 -4.80 -10.48
CA ILE A 64 -24.25 -4.91 -11.82
C ILE A 64 -24.75 -3.55 -12.30
N GLY A 65 -25.40 -2.78 -11.41
CA GLY A 65 -26.05 -1.52 -11.76
C GLY A 65 -25.12 -0.44 -12.32
N GLU A 66 -23.81 -0.54 -12.10
CA GLU A 66 -22.79 0.38 -12.61
C GLU A 66 -22.10 -0.09 -13.92
N LEU A 67 -22.37 -1.33 -14.38
CA LEU A 67 -21.70 -1.88 -15.56
C LEU A 67 -22.13 -1.22 -16.88
N ALA A 68 -23.36 -0.67 -16.96
CA ALA A 68 -23.84 0.01 -18.15
C ALA A 68 -24.91 1.07 -17.81
N ASP A 69 -25.13 2.03 -18.72
CA ASP A 69 -26.12 3.08 -18.54
C ASP A 69 -27.56 2.57 -18.50
N GLY A 70 -27.88 1.59 -19.35
CA GLY A 70 -29.18 0.94 -19.42
C GLY A 70 -29.09 -0.52 -19.04
N LEU A 71 -29.86 -0.97 -18.06
CA LEU A 71 -29.84 -2.33 -17.52
C LEU A 71 -31.23 -2.82 -17.13
N TYR A 72 -31.54 -4.03 -17.55
CA TYR A 72 -32.63 -4.83 -17.03
C TYR A 72 -32.05 -5.99 -16.21
N ILE A 73 -32.37 -6.05 -14.92
CA ILE A 73 -31.85 -7.05 -13.97
C ILE A 73 -33.02 -7.89 -13.47
N ASP A 74 -32.91 -9.23 -13.61
CA ASP A 74 -33.85 -10.21 -13.07
C ASP A 74 -33.33 -10.74 -11.75
N LEU A 75 -33.82 -10.19 -10.64
CA LEU A 75 -33.36 -10.57 -9.29
C LEU A 75 -33.69 -12.01 -8.92
N ASN A 76 -34.67 -12.64 -9.60
CA ASN A 76 -34.97 -14.06 -9.37
C ASN A 76 -33.83 -14.98 -9.81
N LYS A 77 -32.97 -14.51 -10.71
CA LYS A 77 -31.80 -15.26 -11.19
C LYS A 77 -30.54 -15.05 -10.37
N VAL A 78 -30.56 -14.13 -9.41
CA VAL A 78 -29.43 -13.90 -8.52
C VAL A 78 -29.31 -15.09 -7.58
N THR A 79 -28.16 -15.77 -7.62
CA THR A 79 -27.88 -16.91 -6.76
C THR A 79 -27.81 -16.49 -5.30
N LYS A 80 -28.50 -17.22 -4.45
CA LYS A 80 -28.60 -16.99 -3.00
C LYS A 80 -28.00 -18.16 -2.23
N LYS A 81 -27.40 -17.89 -1.08
CA LYS A 81 -26.90 -18.92 -0.16
C LYS A 81 -27.99 -19.45 0.78
N TYR A 82 -29.05 -18.68 0.99
CA TYR A 82 -30.22 -19.05 1.81
C TYR A 82 -31.49 -18.34 1.31
N ASP A 83 -32.62 -18.89 1.63
CA ASP A 83 -33.94 -18.33 1.30
C ASP A 83 -34.38 -17.28 2.33
N GLY A 84 -35.36 -16.45 1.95
CA GLY A 84 -35.98 -15.47 2.82
C GLY A 84 -35.70 -14.02 2.51
N LEU A 85 -34.80 -13.73 1.57
CA LEU A 85 -34.57 -12.35 1.10
C LEU A 85 -35.69 -11.90 0.18
N ASP A 86 -36.20 -10.71 0.41
CA ASP A 86 -37.13 -10.03 -0.52
C ASP A 86 -36.37 -9.35 -1.68
N GLY A 87 -37.12 -8.74 -2.61
CA GLY A 87 -36.52 -8.11 -3.78
C GLY A 87 -35.64 -6.90 -3.45
N THR A 88 -35.99 -6.14 -2.41
CA THR A 88 -35.18 -4.99 -1.97
C THR A 88 -33.87 -5.45 -1.34
N GLU A 89 -33.96 -6.45 -0.48
CA GLU A 89 -32.80 -7.05 0.15
C GLU A 89 -31.86 -7.68 -0.88
N LEU A 90 -32.40 -8.40 -1.89
CA LEU A 90 -31.60 -8.95 -2.98
C LEU A 90 -30.90 -7.85 -3.80
N ALA A 91 -31.57 -6.71 -4.03
CA ALA A 91 -30.99 -5.59 -4.80
C ALA A 91 -29.76 -4.98 -4.12
N ILE A 92 -29.67 -5.02 -2.79
CA ILE A 92 -28.58 -4.44 -2.01
C ILE A 92 -27.70 -5.48 -1.30
N SER A 93 -27.98 -6.76 -1.45
CA SER A 93 -27.27 -7.84 -0.78
C SER A 93 -25.82 -7.95 -1.26
N GLU A 94 -24.89 -7.69 -0.34
CA GLU A 94 -23.48 -7.94 -0.54
C GLU A 94 -23.17 -9.44 -0.49
N SER A 95 -22.31 -9.92 -1.38
CA SER A 95 -21.90 -11.32 -1.42
C SER A 95 -20.44 -11.41 -1.86
N GLN A 96 -19.56 -11.59 -0.90
CA GLN A 96 -18.12 -11.68 -1.13
C GLN A 96 -17.74 -12.87 -2.04
N GLU A 97 -16.57 -12.79 -2.66
CA GLU A 97 -16.06 -13.74 -3.65
C GLU A 97 -17.05 -13.94 -4.83
N ARG A 98 -17.61 -12.85 -5.29
CA ARG A 98 -18.47 -12.79 -6.47
C ARG A 98 -18.03 -11.64 -7.39
N MET A 99 -18.09 -11.86 -8.68
CA MET A 99 -17.78 -10.85 -9.70
C MET A 99 -18.96 -10.70 -10.66
N ALA A 100 -19.23 -9.49 -11.08
CA ALA A 100 -20.14 -9.20 -12.18
C ALA A 100 -19.35 -8.86 -13.44
N VAL A 101 -19.70 -9.47 -14.58
CA VAL A 101 -19.05 -9.22 -15.87
C VAL A 101 -20.09 -8.89 -16.95
N ALA A 102 -19.76 -7.94 -17.80
CA ALA A 102 -20.52 -7.66 -19.02
C ALA A 102 -19.83 -8.34 -20.21
N LEU A 103 -20.59 -9.14 -20.96
CA LEU A 103 -20.12 -9.91 -22.10
C LEU A 103 -20.95 -9.57 -23.35
N ALA A 104 -20.39 -9.83 -24.55
CA ALA A 104 -21.18 -9.90 -25.77
C ALA A 104 -22.12 -11.12 -25.70
N PRO A 105 -23.33 -11.06 -26.28
CA PRO A 105 -24.29 -12.15 -26.21
C PRO A 105 -23.74 -13.48 -26.74
N GLU A 106 -22.93 -13.47 -27.78
CA GLU A 106 -22.27 -14.63 -28.40
C GLU A 106 -21.21 -15.28 -27.53
N ASP A 107 -20.67 -14.59 -26.54
CA ASP A 107 -19.59 -15.07 -25.66
C ASP A 107 -20.13 -15.69 -24.35
N VAL A 108 -21.41 -15.52 -24.03
CA VAL A 108 -22.00 -15.91 -22.74
C VAL A 108 -21.83 -17.40 -22.44
N ASP A 109 -22.26 -18.27 -23.38
CA ASP A 109 -22.19 -19.72 -23.18
C ASP A 109 -20.74 -20.21 -23.05
N LYS A 110 -19.83 -19.63 -23.84
CA LYS A 110 -18.41 -19.95 -23.78
C LYS A 110 -17.80 -19.53 -22.45
N PHE A 111 -18.13 -18.34 -21.96
CA PHE A 111 -17.65 -17.87 -20.65
C PHE A 111 -18.15 -18.74 -19.51
N ILE A 112 -19.43 -19.14 -19.53
CA ILE A 112 -20.00 -20.07 -18.54
C ILE A 112 -19.29 -21.41 -18.56
N ALA A 113 -18.98 -21.96 -19.75
CA ALA A 113 -18.23 -23.20 -19.86
C ALA A 113 -16.84 -23.08 -19.22
N ILE A 114 -16.12 -21.98 -19.48
CA ILE A 114 -14.80 -21.72 -18.89
C ILE A 114 -14.89 -21.56 -17.35
N ALA A 115 -15.91 -20.86 -16.85
CA ALA A 115 -16.13 -20.73 -15.40
C ALA A 115 -16.40 -22.10 -14.75
N ASN A 116 -17.17 -22.97 -15.40
CA ASN A 116 -17.43 -24.33 -14.94
C ASN A 116 -16.16 -25.19 -14.89
N GLU A 117 -15.20 -25.01 -15.80
CA GLU A 117 -13.89 -25.69 -15.74
C GLU A 117 -13.12 -25.36 -14.45
N GLU A 118 -13.29 -24.14 -13.94
CA GLU A 118 -12.73 -23.70 -12.66
C GLU A 118 -13.63 -24.04 -11.46
N ASN A 119 -14.72 -24.79 -11.66
CA ASN A 119 -15.74 -25.10 -10.65
C ASN A 119 -16.36 -23.83 -10.02
N LEU A 120 -16.63 -22.83 -10.86
CA LEU A 120 -17.36 -21.62 -10.52
C LEU A 120 -18.74 -21.65 -11.17
N GLU A 121 -19.74 -21.20 -10.40
CA GLU A 121 -21.07 -20.94 -10.93
C GLU A 121 -21.09 -19.59 -11.64
N ALA A 122 -21.64 -19.54 -12.85
CA ALA A 122 -21.84 -18.30 -13.60
C ALA A 122 -23.27 -18.27 -14.14
N THR A 123 -24.01 -17.21 -13.85
CA THR A 123 -25.45 -17.07 -14.17
C THR A 123 -25.73 -15.75 -14.86
N PRO A 124 -26.40 -15.74 -16.03
CA PRO A 124 -26.85 -14.51 -16.68
C PRO A 124 -28.05 -13.94 -15.92
N VAL A 125 -27.86 -12.80 -15.26
CA VAL A 125 -28.87 -12.15 -14.39
C VAL A 125 -29.37 -10.84 -14.93
N ALA A 126 -28.70 -10.27 -15.95
CA ALA A 126 -29.02 -8.96 -16.50
C ALA A 126 -28.84 -8.90 -18.00
N LYS A 127 -29.46 -7.89 -18.62
CA LYS A 127 -29.26 -7.50 -20.01
C LYS A 127 -28.98 -6.00 -20.09
N VAL A 128 -28.01 -5.62 -20.91
CA VAL A 128 -27.77 -4.23 -21.27
C VAL A 128 -28.89 -3.80 -22.24
N THR A 129 -29.46 -2.61 -22.03
CA THR A 129 -30.56 -2.06 -22.79
C THR A 129 -30.18 -0.72 -23.41
N GLU A 130 -30.84 -0.34 -24.51
CA GLU A 130 -30.65 0.97 -25.13
C GLU A 130 -31.25 2.09 -24.27
N GLU A 131 -32.37 1.81 -23.59
CA GLU A 131 -32.97 2.74 -22.65
C GLU A 131 -32.06 2.94 -21.45
N LYS A 132 -31.61 4.16 -21.22
CA LYS A 132 -30.70 4.52 -20.10
C LYS A 132 -31.44 4.56 -18.78
N ARG A 133 -31.84 3.39 -18.29
CA ARG A 133 -32.51 3.17 -17.00
C ARG A 133 -31.97 1.96 -16.30
N LEU A 134 -31.92 2.02 -14.97
CA LEU A 134 -31.71 0.87 -14.12
C LEU A 134 -33.09 0.31 -13.75
N ASN A 135 -33.43 -0.85 -14.30
CA ASN A 135 -34.68 -1.55 -14.01
C ASN A 135 -34.35 -2.91 -13.36
N MET A 136 -34.85 -3.12 -12.14
CA MET A 136 -34.73 -4.38 -11.43
C MET A 136 -36.11 -4.98 -11.18
N VAL A 137 -36.28 -6.23 -11.57
CA VAL A 137 -37.53 -6.96 -11.48
C VAL A 137 -37.41 -8.15 -10.53
N TRP A 138 -38.38 -8.31 -9.64
CA TRP A 138 -38.51 -9.44 -8.75
C TRP A 138 -39.95 -9.95 -8.75
N ASN A 139 -40.13 -11.26 -8.96
CA ASN A 139 -41.44 -11.91 -9.08
C ASN A 139 -42.38 -11.21 -10.07
N GLY A 140 -41.84 -10.74 -11.20
CA GLY A 140 -42.60 -10.05 -12.21
C GLY A 140 -42.94 -8.59 -11.92
N VAL A 141 -42.54 -8.06 -10.77
CA VAL A 141 -42.76 -6.68 -10.35
C VAL A 141 -41.48 -5.87 -10.48
N SER A 142 -41.51 -4.72 -11.10
CA SER A 142 -40.39 -3.78 -11.12
C SER A 142 -40.28 -3.10 -9.75
N ILE A 143 -39.20 -3.41 -9.01
CA ILE A 143 -38.93 -2.85 -7.68
C ILE A 143 -37.99 -1.64 -7.73
N VAL A 144 -37.19 -1.53 -8.80
CA VAL A 144 -36.35 -0.36 -9.09
C VAL A 144 -36.55 0.01 -10.55
N ASN A 145 -36.85 1.27 -10.81
CA ASN A 145 -36.94 1.81 -12.19
C ASN A 145 -36.51 3.27 -12.17
N ILE A 146 -35.22 3.53 -12.30
CA ILE A 146 -34.60 4.84 -12.12
C ILE A 146 -33.84 5.20 -13.38
N SER A 147 -33.98 6.46 -13.87
CA SER A 147 -33.20 6.94 -15.01
C SER A 147 -31.70 7.10 -14.63
N ARG A 148 -30.82 6.85 -15.58
CA ARG A 148 -29.38 7.06 -15.40
C ARG A 148 -29.05 8.53 -15.11
N GLU A 149 -29.77 9.45 -15.71
CA GLU A 149 -29.63 10.88 -15.46
C GLU A 149 -29.85 11.20 -13.96
N PHE A 150 -30.94 10.66 -13.38
CA PHE A 150 -31.20 10.82 -11.94
C PHE A 150 -30.09 10.22 -11.07
N LEU A 151 -29.64 9.00 -11.39
CA LEU A 151 -28.53 8.36 -10.65
C LEU A 151 -27.24 9.18 -10.73
N ASN A 152 -26.90 9.71 -11.90
CA ASN A 152 -25.69 10.51 -12.11
C ASN A 152 -25.73 11.86 -11.40
N SER A 153 -26.92 12.44 -11.17
CA SER A 153 -27.09 13.70 -10.44
C SER A 153 -27.21 13.52 -8.92
N ASN A 154 -27.25 12.29 -8.41
CA ASN A 154 -27.64 11.99 -7.02
C ASN A 154 -28.98 12.61 -6.61
N GLY A 155 -29.86 12.90 -7.58
CA GLY A 155 -31.22 13.38 -7.40
C GLY A 155 -31.41 14.86 -7.09
N ALA A 156 -30.42 15.55 -6.53
CA ALA A 156 -30.48 16.98 -6.21
C ALA A 156 -29.10 17.61 -6.25
N GLU A 157 -29.05 18.86 -6.69
CA GLU A 157 -27.82 19.67 -6.60
C GLU A 157 -27.49 19.92 -5.12
N LYS A 158 -26.24 19.66 -4.75
CA LYS A 158 -25.76 19.84 -3.38
C LYS A 158 -24.70 20.93 -3.35
N HIS A 159 -24.84 21.85 -2.40
CA HIS A 159 -23.90 22.93 -2.17
C HIS A 159 -23.33 22.81 -0.75
N GLN A 160 -22.02 22.97 -0.63
CA GLN A 160 -21.33 22.99 0.65
C GLN A 160 -20.32 24.14 0.68
N ASN A 161 -20.38 24.95 1.73
CA ASN A 161 -19.32 25.90 2.02
C ASN A 161 -18.10 25.16 2.59
N VAL A 162 -16.92 25.53 2.13
CA VAL A 162 -15.66 24.92 2.55
C VAL A 162 -14.73 25.99 3.05
N HIS A 163 -14.10 25.76 4.21
CA HIS A 163 -13.09 26.64 4.78
C HIS A 163 -11.84 25.83 5.10
N VAL A 164 -10.73 26.14 4.44
CA VAL A 164 -9.43 25.55 4.77
C VAL A 164 -8.80 26.37 5.89
N GLU A 165 -8.60 25.75 7.04
CA GLU A 165 -7.95 26.39 8.17
C GLU A 165 -6.46 26.62 7.91
N LYS A 166 -5.89 27.63 8.58
CA LYS A 166 -4.47 27.89 8.51
C LYS A 166 -3.69 26.71 9.10
N ALA A 167 -2.75 26.18 8.32
CA ALA A 167 -1.87 25.11 8.76
C ALA A 167 -1.06 25.49 10.00
N THR A 168 -0.84 24.53 10.86
CA THR A 168 0.07 24.64 12.01
C THR A 168 1.45 24.08 11.64
N VAL A 169 2.48 24.56 12.34
CA VAL A 169 3.84 24.03 12.14
C VAL A 169 4.01 22.79 13.01
N TRP A 170 4.26 21.67 12.36
CA TRP A 170 4.68 20.46 13.06
C TRP A 170 6.20 20.34 13.04
N GLN A 171 6.77 19.98 14.19
CA GLN A 171 8.19 19.66 14.34
C GLN A 171 8.34 18.39 15.16
N PRO A 172 9.33 17.53 14.86
CA PRO A 172 9.64 16.36 15.68
C PRO A 172 9.94 16.75 17.12
N GLN A 173 9.40 16.00 18.10
CA GLN A 173 9.45 16.33 19.54
C GLN A 173 10.79 16.00 20.22
N TRP A 174 11.91 16.00 19.51
CA TRP A 174 13.24 15.71 20.07
C TRP A 174 14.22 16.89 20.02
N GLU A 175 13.71 18.12 19.94
CA GLU A 175 14.53 19.32 20.11
C GLU A 175 15.15 19.43 21.51
N GLY A 176 16.38 19.98 21.56
CA GLY A 176 17.10 20.19 22.84
C GLY A 176 17.73 18.95 23.46
N LEU A 177 17.62 17.77 22.84
CA LEU A 177 18.18 16.52 23.32
C LEU A 177 19.58 16.24 22.71
N THR A 178 20.41 15.44 23.41
CA THR A 178 21.65 14.90 22.84
C THR A 178 21.39 13.94 21.70
N PHE A 179 22.40 13.61 20.89
CA PHE A 179 22.25 12.65 19.79
C PHE A 179 21.72 11.30 20.29
N SER A 180 22.30 10.76 21.37
CA SER A 180 21.84 9.49 21.96
C SER A 180 20.38 9.54 22.41
N GLN A 181 19.95 10.64 23.04
CA GLN A 181 18.56 10.80 23.49
C GLN A 181 17.60 10.89 22.31
N LYS A 182 17.97 11.64 21.27
CA LYS A 182 17.18 11.74 20.04
C LYS A 182 17.01 10.37 19.36
N MET A 183 18.10 9.60 19.25
CA MET A 183 18.04 8.26 18.68
C MET A 183 17.09 7.34 19.45
N LYS A 184 17.20 7.29 20.79
CA LYS A 184 16.31 6.46 21.62
C LYS A 184 14.84 6.88 21.52
N ASN A 185 14.56 8.16 21.49
CA ASN A 185 13.19 8.68 21.34
C ASN A 185 12.64 8.37 19.94
N MET A 186 13.44 8.57 18.90
CA MET A 186 13.04 8.32 17.52
C MET A 186 12.73 6.83 17.28
N VAL A 187 13.62 5.92 17.68
CA VAL A 187 13.39 4.48 17.46
C VAL A 187 12.21 3.94 18.27
N GLY A 188 11.90 4.56 19.43
CA GLY A 188 10.73 4.25 20.25
C GLY A 188 9.44 4.96 19.85
N ASP A 189 9.47 5.86 18.84
CA ASP A 189 8.28 6.53 18.31
C ASP A 189 7.37 5.56 17.59
N LEU A 190 6.03 5.70 17.75
CA LEU A 190 5.05 4.82 17.09
C LEU A 190 5.13 4.85 15.56
N ASN A 191 5.57 5.96 14.98
CA ASN A 191 5.74 6.08 13.54
C ASN A 191 6.99 5.34 13.02
N VAL A 192 8.00 5.16 13.87
CA VAL A 192 9.31 4.57 13.53
C VAL A 192 9.47 3.13 13.99
N CYS A 193 8.95 2.78 15.17
CA CYS A 193 9.15 1.47 15.82
C CYS A 193 8.75 0.28 14.94
N SER A 194 9.20 -0.92 15.32
CA SER A 194 8.94 -2.16 14.59
C SER A 194 7.45 -2.43 14.42
N LYS A 195 7.04 -2.70 13.17
CA LYS A 195 5.69 -3.19 12.82
C LYS A 195 5.71 -4.69 12.52
N LYS A 196 6.81 -5.38 12.86
CA LYS A 196 7.00 -6.79 12.49
C LYS A 196 5.89 -7.69 13.02
N GLY A 197 5.52 -7.56 14.28
CA GLY A 197 4.45 -8.34 14.89
C GLY A 197 3.09 -8.17 14.21
N LEU A 198 2.79 -6.99 13.67
CA LEU A 198 1.59 -6.76 12.86
C LEU A 198 1.73 -7.41 11.47
N SER A 199 2.89 -7.26 10.82
CA SER A 199 3.13 -7.80 9.47
C SER A 199 3.11 -9.33 9.46
N GLU A 200 3.60 -10.00 10.49
CA GLU A 200 3.61 -11.46 10.59
C GLU A 200 2.23 -12.11 10.79
N ARG A 201 1.18 -11.31 10.97
CA ARG A 201 -0.20 -11.80 10.96
C ARG A 201 -0.75 -12.05 9.56
N PHE A 202 -0.02 -11.64 8.53
CA PHE A 202 -0.37 -11.81 7.13
C PHE A 202 0.67 -12.67 6.45
N ASP A 203 0.23 -13.53 5.52
CA ASP A 203 1.13 -14.35 4.72
C ASP A 203 1.70 -13.53 3.56
N SER A 204 2.97 -13.12 3.68
CA SER A 204 3.69 -12.39 2.64
C SER A 204 4.26 -13.28 1.53
N THR A 205 4.10 -14.61 1.62
CA THR A 205 4.59 -15.59 0.64
C THR A 205 3.49 -16.12 -0.27
N ILE A 206 2.28 -15.60 -0.16
CA ILE A 206 1.11 -16.05 -0.91
C ILE A 206 1.39 -16.05 -2.42
N GLY A 207 1.05 -17.16 -3.08
CA GLY A 207 1.27 -17.33 -4.52
C GLY A 207 2.73 -17.61 -4.91
N ALA A 208 3.66 -17.72 -3.95
CA ALA A 208 5.10 -18.00 -4.15
C ALA A 208 5.80 -17.05 -5.16
N ALA A 209 5.30 -15.83 -5.30
CA ALA A 209 5.80 -14.83 -6.25
C ALA A 209 6.57 -13.68 -5.57
N THR A 210 6.71 -13.70 -4.25
CA THR A 210 7.34 -12.64 -3.45
C THR A 210 8.81 -12.47 -3.82
N VAL A 211 9.22 -11.25 -4.16
CA VAL A 211 10.60 -10.86 -4.44
C VAL A 211 11.23 -10.22 -3.21
N LEU A 212 10.50 -9.35 -2.51
CA LEU A 212 10.90 -8.78 -1.23
C LEU A 212 9.94 -9.20 -0.13
N MET A 213 10.48 -9.77 0.95
CA MET A 213 9.75 -9.98 2.20
C MET A 213 9.54 -8.62 2.89
N PRO A 214 8.55 -8.47 3.79
CA PRO A 214 8.32 -7.20 4.52
C PRO A 214 9.54 -6.70 5.28
N PHE A 215 10.37 -7.62 5.76
CA PHE A 215 11.61 -7.35 6.47
C PHE A 215 12.76 -8.13 5.83
N GLY A 216 13.84 -7.42 5.50
CA GLY A 216 15.02 -7.98 4.83
C GLY A 216 16.20 -8.23 5.76
N GLY A 217 17.24 -8.84 5.18
CA GLY A 217 18.46 -9.24 5.84
C GLY A 217 18.40 -10.62 6.49
N ALA A 218 19.54 -11.13 6.93
CA ALA A 218 19.67 -12.44 7.56
C ALA A 218 18.81 -12.59 8.85
N TYR A 219 18.60 -11.49 9.56
CA TYR A 219 17.77 -11.43 10.77
C TYR A 219 16.34 -11.00 10.49
N GLN A 220 16.00 -10.66 9.24
CA GLN A 220 14.67 -10.19 8.83
C GLN A 220 14.15 -9.04 9.72
N LEU A 221 14.95 -8.00 9.89
CA LEU A 221 14.62 -6.86 10.74
C LEU A 221 14.52 -5.53 10.00
N THR A 222 15.19 -5.36 8.85
CA THR A 222 15.09 -4.11 8.08
C THR A 222 13.78 -4.02 7.32
N PRO A 223 12.88 -3.05 7.64
CA PRO A 223 11.67 -2.83 6.86
C PRO A 223 12.01 -2.50 5.41
N GLN A 224 11.33 -3.12 4.46
CA GLN A 224 11.53 -2.83 3.04
C GLN A 224 10.76 -1.59 2.60
N ASN A 225 11.30 -0.84 1.62
CA ASN A 225 10.64 0.36 1.07
C ASN A 225 9.32 0.02 0.37
N ALA A 226 9.25 -1.13 -0.29
CA ALA A 226 8.11 -1.53 -1.10
C ALA A 226 7.83 -3.03 -0.99
N MET A 227 6.60 -3.41 -1.21
CA MET A 227 6.21 -4.78 -1.55
C MET A 227 6.57 -5.02 -3.01
N VAL A 228 7.24 -6.15 -3.31
CA VAL A 228 7.54 -6.56 -4.69
C VAL A 228 7.19 -8.02 -4.88
N ALA A 229 6.40 -8.31 -5.92
CA ALA A 229 6.03 -9.67 -6.30
C ALA A 229 6.07 -9.83 -7.82
N LYS A 230 6.49 -11.01 -8.30
CA LYS A 230 6.42 -11.38 -9.72
C LYS A 230 4.96 -11.42 -10.18
N LEU A 231 4.71 -11.06 -11.43
CA LEU A 231 3.38 -11.17 -12.00
C LEU A 231 2.96 -12.64 -12.08
N PRO A 232 1.70 -12.94 -11.74
CA PRO A 232 1.17 -14.30 -11.87
C PRO A 232 0.92 -14.63 -13.35
N VAL A 233 1.75 -15.50 -13.90
CA VAL A 233 1.65 -15.98 -15.29
C VAL A 233 1.78 -17.50 -15.33
N ASP A 234 1.43 -18.12 -16.45
CA ASP A 234 1.76 -19.51 -16.69
C ASP A 234 3.26 -19.63 -17.03
N GLY A 235 3.99 -20.41 -16.22
CA GLY A 235 5.44 -20.57 -16.32
C GLY A 235 6.22 -19.53 -15.52
N GLU A 236 7.39 -19.13 -16.01
CA GLU A 236 8.36 -18.27 -15.32
C GLU A 236 8.36 -16.86 -15.90
N THR A 237 8.50 -15.85 -15.03
CA THR A 237 8.69 -14.45 -15.43
C THR A 237 9.70 -13.73 -14.54
N SER A 238 10.44 -12.78 -15.10
CA SER A 238 11.20 -11.79 -14.37
C SER A 238 10.44 -10.48 -14.15
N THR A 239 9.26 -10.34 -14.76
CA THR A 239 8.44 -9.13 -14.59
C THR A 239 7.78 -9.17 -13.22
N CYS A 240 7.89 -8.06 -12.50
CA CYS A 240 7.30 -7.90 -11.17
C CYS A 240 6.55 -6.56 -11.06
N SER A 241 5.64 -6.49 -10.11
CA SER A 241 5.03 -5.23 -9.67
C SER A 241 5.62 -4.83 -8.33
N GLY A 242 5.86 -3.54 -8.17
CA GLY A 242 6.20 -2.93 -6.88
C GLY A 242 5.07 -2.04 -6.41
N MET A 243 4.84 -2.00 -5.09
CA MET A 243 3.93 -1.06 -4.45
C MET A 243 4.56 -0.50 -3.19
N ALA A 244 4.62 0.82 -3.10
CA ALA A 244 5.09 1.54 -1.92
C ALA A 244 4.02 2.49 -1.41
N TRP A 245 4.14 2.91 -0.16
CA TRP A 245 3.21 3.83 0.47
C TRP A 245 3.94 5.01 1.12
N GLY A 246 3.23 6.14 1.26
CA GLY A 246 3.69 7.32 1.98
C GLY A 246 2.59 7.90 2.86
N PHE A 247 2.93 8.23 4.10
CA PHE A 247 2.02 8.86 5.06
C PHE A 247 2.77 9.28 6.34
N ASN A 248 2.54 10.51 6.78
CA ASN A 248 2.97 10.98 8.08
C ASN A 248 1.77 11.53 8.86
N PRO A 249 1.29 10.82 9.91
CA PRO A 249 0.09 11.21 10.66
C PRO A 249 0.22 12.54 11.38
N TYR A 250 1.41 12.88 11.85
CA TYR A 250 1.64 14.13 12.59
C TYR A 250 1.62 15.34 11.65
N LEU A 251 2.32 15.23 10.52
CA LEU A 251 2.32 16.28 9.50
C LEU A 251 0.93 16.45 8.90
N MET A 252 0.25 15.34 8.60
CA MET A 252 -1.10 15.36 8.04
C MET A 252 -2.12 16.02 8.99
N SER A 253 -1.95 15.84 10.29
CA SER A 253 -2.79 16.51 11.31
C SER A 253 -2.53 18.02 11.39
N ALA A 254 -1.29 18.45 11.17
CA ALA A 254 -0.89 19.86 11.27
C ALA A 254 -1.15 20.66 9.97
N ASP A 255 -0.94 20.02 8.82
CA ASP A 255 -1.02 20.61 7.48
C ASP A 255 -1.44 19.54 6.47
N GLN A 256 -2.72 19.48 6.13
CA GLN A 256 -3.27 18.46 5.23
C GLN A 256 -2.72 18.59 3.80
N TYR A 257 -2.51 19.81 3.32
CA TYR A 257 -1.95 20.05 1.98
C TYR A 257 -0.51 19.54 1.88
N LYS A 258 0.35 19.97 2.80
CA LYS A 258 1.76 19.55 2.84
C LYS A 258 1.88 18.06 3.13
N GLY A 259 1.08 17.55 4.06
CA GLY A 259 1.05 16.13 4.44
C GLY A 259 0.73 15.23 3.26
N ALA A 260 -0.30 15.54 2.50
CA ALA A 260 -0.69 14.78 1.31
C ALA A 260 0.33 14.91 0.16
N ARG A 261 0.84 16.12 -0.07
CA ARG A 261 1.90 16.37 -1.06
C ARG A 261 3.15 15.52 -0.78
N LEU A 262 3.59 15.48 0.47
CA LEU A 262 4.77 14.70 0.87
C LEU A 262 4.47 13.18 0.97
N ALA A 263 3.24 12.77 1.22
CA ALA A 263 2.84 11.37 1.12
C ALA A 263 3.03 10.82 -0.31
N VAL A 264 2.65 11.60 -1.33
CA VAL A 264 2.90 11.24 -2.73
C VAL A 264 4.40 11.17 -3.02
N VAL A 265 5.17 12.18 -2.62
CA VAL A 265 6.62 12.19 -2.79
C VAL A 265 7.27 10.97 -2.13
N GLU A 266 6.86 10.64 -0.90
CA GLU A 266 7.41 9.49 -0.15
C GLU A 266 7.14 8.16 -0.85
N SER A 267 5.90 7.91 -1.28
CA SER A 267 5.54 6.66 -1.96
C SER A 267 6.32 6.46 -3.26
N VAL A 268 6.49 7.51 -4.06
CA VAL A 268 7.28 7.47 -5.31
C VAL A 268 8.78 7.31 -5.01
N THR A 269 9.31 8.03 -4.01
CA THR A 269 10.72 7.90 -3.60
C THR A 269 11.07 6.47 -3.18
N LYS A 270 10.17 5.81 -2.44
CA LYS A 270 10.32 4.42 -2.03
C LYS A 270 10.34 3.46 -3.23
N LEU A 271 9.50 3.68 -4.24
CA LEU A 271 9.54 2.89 -5.48
C LEU A 271 10.87 3.05 -6.21
N VAL A 272 11.35 4.29 -6.38
CA VAL A 272 12.65 4.57 -7.02
C VAL A 272 13.79 3.91 -6.24
N ALA A 273 13.81 4.05 -4.91
CA ALA A 273 14.79 3.39 -4.05
C ALA A 273 14.76 1.85 -4.15
N THR A 274 13.65 1.27 -4.61
CA THR A 274 13.50 -0.18 -4.81
C THR A 274 13.88 -0.63 -6.22
N GLY A 275 14.17 0.30 -7.15
CA GLY A 275 14.61 0.01 -8.52
C GLY A 275 13.50 0.09 -9.57
N PHE A 276 12.43 0.83 -9.29
CA PHE A 276 11.37 1.12 -10.25
C PHE A 276 11.53 2.54 -10.80
N ARG A 277 11.08 2.76 -12.02
CA ARG A 277 11.10 4.09 -12.66
C ARG A 277 9.92 4.92 -12.17
N TYR A 278 10.18 6.17 -11.77
CA TYR A 278 9.12 7.05 -11.29
C TYR A 278 8.10 7.40 -12.40
N GLU A 279 8.57 7.51 -13.66
CA GLU A 279 7.72 7.84 -14.82
C GLU A 279 6.67 6.76 -15.13
N ASP A 280 6.96 5.51 -14.74
CA ASP A 280 6.07 4.36 -14.93
C ASP A 280 5.12 4.15 -13.73
N ALA A 281 5.18 5.05 -12.74
CA ALA A 281 4.37 4.95 -11.54
C ALA A 281 2.93 5.44 -11.76
N TYR A 282 1.98 4.68 -11.24
CA TYR A 282 0.59 5.07 -11.04
C TYR A 282 0.30 5.19 -9.56
N LEU A 283 -0.60 6.11 -9.21
CA LEU A 283 -0.97 6.36 -7.83
C LEU A 283 -2.38 5.86 -7.53
N THR A 284 -2.60 5.51 -6.27
CA THR A 284 -3.94 5.31 -5.71
C THR A 284 -3.95 5.86 -4.29
N PHE A 285 -5.04 6.49 -3.87
CA PHE A 285 -5.12 7.14 -2.56
C PHE A 285 -6.14 6.45 -1.68
N GLN A 286 -5.80 6.31 -0.40
CA GLN A 286 -6.74 5.92 0.63
C GLN A 286 -6.95 7.11 1.56
N GLU A 287 -8.17 7.63 1.56
CA GLU A 287 -8.57 8.74 2.43
C GLU A 287 -9.48 8.26 3.56
N TYR A 288 -9.28 8.84 4.75
CA TYR A 288 -10.14 8.61 5.89
C TYR A 288 -10.21 9.86 6.76
N PHE A 289 -11.41 10.42 6.86
CA PHE A 289 -11.67 11.64 7.63
C PHE A 289 -12.84 11.42 8.57
N GLU A 290 -12.96 12.30 9.57
CA GLU A 290 -14.11 12.38 10.46
C GLU A 290 -15.39 12.68 9.68
N ARG A 291 -16.53 12.52 10.33
CA ARG A 291 -17.82 12.94 9.76
C ARG A 291 -17.82 14.44 9.49
N LEU A 292 -18.01 14.81 8.23
CA LEU A 292 -17.91 16.20 7.79
C LEU A 292 -19.13 17.04 8.20
N GLY A 293 -20.34 16.44 8.16
CA GLY A 293 -21.58 17.15 8.44
C GLY A 293 -21.75 18.38 7.55
N THR A 294 -22.10 19.50 8.14
CA THR A 294 -22.26 20.80 7.46
C THR A 294 -21.19 21.83 7.87
N ALA A 295 -20.21 21.44 8.66
CA ALA A 295 -19.16 22.34 9.16
C ALA A 295 -18.14 22.63 8.03
N PRO A 296 -17.97 23.88 7.60
CA PRO A 296 -17.06 24.22 6.50
C PRO A 296 -15.60 23.83 6.78
N GLU A 297 -15.17 23.90 8.03
CA GLU A 297 -13.79 23.59 8.47
C GLU A 297 -13.49 22.08 8.33
N ARG A 298 -14.47 21.23 8.60
CA ARG A 298 -14.33 19.78 8.40
C ARG A 298 -14.15 19.41 6.93
N TRP A 299 -14.88 20.08 6.03
CA TRP A 299 -14.74 19.94 4.58
C TRP A 299 -13.43 20.52 4.05
N GLY A 300 -12.84 21.48 4.76
CA GLY A 300 -11.53 22.04 4.43
C GLY A 300 -10.38 21.04 4.46
N LYS A 301 -10.44 20.05 5.36
CA LYS A 301 -9.37 19.05 5.53
C LYS A 301 -9.21 18.14 4.31
N PRO A 302 -10.25 17.40 3.81
CA PRO A 302 -10.11 16.62 2.61
C PRO A 302 -9.81 17.47 1.37
N LEU A 303 -10.38 18.69 1.26
CA LEU A 303 -10.04 19.58 0.14
C LEU A 303 -8.55 19.94 0.13
N ALA A 304 -7.99 20.34 1.26
CA ALA A 304 -6.57 20.67 1.36
C ALA A 304 -5.68 19.45 1.04
N ALA A 305 -6.03 18.26 1.52
CA ALA A 305 -5.32 17.02 1.24
C ALA A 305 -5.33 16.68 -0.27
N LEU A 306 -6.50 16.73 -0.91
CA LEU A 306 -6.63 16.49 -2.35
C LEU A 306 -5.84 17.49 -3.19
N LEU A 307 -5.86 18.78 -2.82
CA LEU A 307 -5.06 19.80 -3.51
C LEU A 307 -3.55 19.55 -3.36
N GLY A 308 -3.09 19.13 -2.19
CA GLY A 308 -1.68 18.75 -1.97
C GLY A 308 -1.27 17.54 -2.80
N ALA A 309 -2.12 16.51 -2.86
CA ALA A 309 -1.90 15.34 -3.69
C ALA A 309 -1.91 15.67 -5.19
N LEU A 310 -2.82 16.57 -5.62
CA LEU A 310 -2.89 17.05 -7.00
C LEU A 310 -1.61 17.82 -7.39
N ASP A 311 -1.13 18.72 -6.52
CA ASP A 311 0.11 19.46 -6.76
C ASP A 311 1.31 18.52 -6.98
N ALA A 312 1.43 17.47 -6.16
CA ALA A 312 2.47 16.47 -6.33
C ALA A 312 2.33 15.68 -7.64
N GLN A 313 1.12 15.29 -8.03
CA GLN A 313 0.86 14.62 -9.31
C GLN A 313 1.26 15.49 -10.50
N MET A 314 0.85 16.75 -10.50
CA MET A 314 1.21 17.72 -11.54
C MET A 314 2.72 17.96 -11.60
N GLY A 315 3.36 18.12 -10.45
CA GLY A 315 4.81 18.34 -10.34
C GLY A 315 5.65 17.17 -10.84
N LEU A 316 5.26 15.95 -10.52
CA LEU A 316 5.90 14.72 -10.96
C LEU A 316 5.53 14.34 -12.40
N GLY A 317 4.36 14.73 -12.88
CA GLY A 317 3.82 14.34 -14.18
C GLY A 317 3.28 12.91 -14.21
N ILE A 318 2.79 12.41 -13.07
CA ILE A 318 2.18 11.08 -12.92
C ILE A 318 0.74 11.23 -12.42
N ALA A 319 -0.09 10.19 -12.60
CA ALA A 319 -1.51 10.28 -12.29
C ALA A 319 -1.96 9.20 -11.31
N SER A 320 -3.00 9.54 -10.53
CA SER A 320 -3.77 8.54 -9.80
C SER A 320 -4.76 7.84 -10.73
N ILE A 321 -4.89 6.52 -10.55
CA ILE A 321 -5.81 5.66 -11.32
C ILE A 321 -7.10 5.37 -10.55
N GLY A 322 -7.17 5.77 -9.30
CA GLY A 322 -8.30 5.57 -8.43
C GLY A 322 -7.97 5.77 -6.97
N GLY A 323 -8.83 5.27 -6.12
CA GLY A 323 -8.66 5.36 -4.68
C GLY A 323 -9.92 4.94 -3.93
N LYS A 324 -9.89 5.13 -2.64
CA LYS A 324 -11.01 4.90 -1.72
C LYS A 324 -11.05 6.04 -0.71
N ASP A 325 -12.21 6.62 -0.53
CA ASP A 325 -12.45 7.62 0.49
C ASP A 325 -13.52 7.17 1.49
N SER A 326 -13.45 7.66 2.70
CA SER A 326 -14.48 7.51 3.72
C SER A 326 -14.46 8.71 4.67
N MET A 327 -15.65 9.30 4.84
CA MET A 327 -15.90 10.43 5.74
C MET A 327 -16.76 10.00 6.93
N SER A 328 -16.50 8.79 7.46
CA SER A 328 -17.26 8.18 8.56
C SER A 328 -16.43 7.96 9.83
N GLY A 329 -15.22 8.51 9.89
CA GLY A 329 -14.25 8.29 10.95
C GLY A 329 -14.55 9.02 12.26
N SER A 330 -15.81 8.97 12.72
CA SER A 330 -16.21 9.50 14.03
C SER A 330 -16.87 8.42 14.87
N PHE A 331 -16.42 8.28 16.11
CA PHE A 331 -16.98 7.37 17.10
C PHE A 331 -17.23 8.14 18.41
N GLU A 332 -18.50 8.36 18.74
CA GLU A 332 -18.93 9.18 19.87
C GLU A 332 -18.28 10.58 19.85
N LYS A 333 -17.26 10.83 20.71
CA LYS A 333 -16.50 12.07 20.81
C LYS A 333 -15.12 12.01 20.16
N LEU A 334 -14.77 10.85 19.57
CA LEU A 334 -13.49 10.67 18.90
C LEU A 334 -13.66 10.86 17.40
N ASP A 335 -12.84 11.70 16.84
CA ASP A 335 -12.68 11.86 15.40
C ASP A 335 -11.35 11.24 14.97
N VAL A 336 -11.33 10.51 13.86
CA VAL A 336 -10.09 10.04 13.25
C VAL A 336 -9.23 11.23 12.83
N PRO A 337 -7.91 11.21 13.04
CA PRO A 337 -7.03 12.22 12.46
C PRO A 337 -7.14 12.26 10.95
N PRO A 338 -6.99 13.43 10.30
CA PRO A 338 -6.96 13.54 8.85
C PRO A 338 -5.98 12.54 8.23
N THR A 339 -6.43 11.75 7.27
CA THR A 339 -5.64 10.69 6.66
C THR A 339 -5.76 10.72 5.15
N LEU A 340 -4.63 10.87 4.44
CA LEU A 340 -4.47 10.53 3.04
C LEU A 340 -3.18 9.73 2.92
N VAL A 341 -3.30 8.43 2.63
CA VAL A 341 -2.17 7.55 2.31
C VAL A 341 -2.02 7.49 0.81
N SER A 342 -0.84 7.80 0.30
CA SER A 342 -0.50 7.60 -1.10
C SER A 342 0.11 6.22 -1.29
N PHE A 343 -0.40 5.47 -2.24
CA PHE A 343 0.24 4.26 -2.76
C PHE A 343 0.73 4.53 -4.17
N ALA A 344 1.99 4.19 -4.44
CA ALA A 344 2.58 4.24 -5.76
C ALA A 344 2.88 2.82 -6.22
N THR A 345 2.48 2.48 -7.46
CA THR A 345 2.72 1.16 -8.05
C THR A 345 3.36 1.28 -9.42
N ALA A 346 4.29 0.38 -9.73
CA ALA A 346 4.94 0.32 -11.02
C ALA A 346 5.30 -1.12 -11.41
N ILE A 347 5.56 -1.33 -12.70
CA ILE A 347 6.06 -2.60 -13.22
C ILE A 347 7.56 -2.51 -13.44
N GLY A 348 8.28 -3.57 -13.11
CA GLY A 348 9.73 -3.65 -13.22
C GLY A 348 10.25 -5.06 -13.48
N LYS A 349 11.55 -5.25 -13.24
CA LYS A 349 12.24 -6.54 -13.38
C LYS A 349 12.82 -6.99 -12.04
N ALA A 350 12.53 -8.23 -11.65
CA ALA A 350 12.92 -8.77 -10.35
C ALA A 350 14.45 -8.76 -10.11
N ASN A 351 15.24 -8.89 -11.16
CA ASN A 351 16.72 -8.82 -11.07
C ASN A 351 17.29 -7.40 -10.96
N LYS A 352 16.44 -6.37 -11.04
CA LYS A 352 16.81 -4.96 -10.83
C LYS A 352 16.29 -4.42 -9.48
N VAL A 353 15.61 -5.26 -8.72
CA VAL A 353 15.07 -4.88 -7.41
C VAL A 353 16.20 -4.77 -6.39
N VAL A 354 16.21 -3.64 -5.67
CA VAL A 354 17.16 -3.33 -4.60
C VAL A 354 16.41 -3.38 -3.26
N SER A 355 16.97 -4.07 -2.29
CA SER A 355 16.43 -4.12 -0.94
C SER A 355 17.08 -3.08 -0.01
N THR A 356 16.51 -2.90 1.18
CA THR A 356 16.83 -1.76 2.04
C THR A 356 18.04 -2.00 2.96
N GLU A 357 18.27 -3.23 3.42
CA GLU A 357 19.29 -3.54 4.41
C GLU A 357 20.74 -3.43 3.86
N PHE A 358 21.67 -2.92 4.65
CA PHE A 358 23.11 -2.95 4.34
C PHE A 358 23.60 -4.36 4.05
N LYS A 359 24.44 -4.51 3.02
CA LYS A 359 24.89 -5.82 2.50
C LYS A 359 26.22 -6.27 3.05
N LYS A 360 27.17 -5.36 3.23
CA LYS A 360 28.51 -5.71 3.69
C LYS A 360 29.16 -4.55 4.45
N PRO A 361 30.10 -4.81 5.35
CA PRO A 361 30.96 -3.76 5.93
C PRO A 361 31.84 -3.09 4.87
N GLU A 362 32.37 -1.92 5.22
CA GLU A 362 33.32 -1.14 4.42
C GLU A 362 32.76 -0.63 3.08
N SER A 363 31.42 -0.53 2.95
CA SER A 363 30.76 0.08 1.82
C SER A 363 30.63 1.58 2.03
N THR A 364 30.86 2.36 0.99
CA THR A 364 30.55 3.79 0.99
C THR A 364 29.04 4.01 0.98
N VAL A 365 28.57 4.91 1.83
CA VAL A 365 27.15 5.30 1.92
C VAL A 365 27.01 6.75 1.49
N VAL A 366 26.10 7.01 0.55
CA VAL A 366 25.85 8.35 0.00
C VAL A 366 24.40 8.76 0.14
N LEU A 367 24.17 10.07 0.16
CA LEU A 367 22.85 10.71 0.17
C LEU A 367 22.61 11.41 -1.17
N ILE A 368 21.50 11.10 -1.81
CA ILE A 368 20.95 11.87 -2.92
C ILE A 368 19.77 12.65 -2.36
N ARG A 369 19.86 13.99 -2.36
CA ARG A 369 18.78 14.85 -1.84
C ARG A 369 18.36 15.91 -2.85
N PRO A 370 17.04 16.20 -2.96
CA PRO A 370 16.55 17.28 -3.81
C PRO A 370 16.82 18.66 -3.16
N ILE A 371 16.81 19.69 -3.99
CA ILE A 371 16.71 21.07 -3.51
C ILE A 371 15.32 21.24 -2.89
N THR A 372 15.25 21.79 -1.69
CA THR A 372 14.02 22.12 -0.99
C THR A 372 13.69 23.59 -1.13
N ASP A 373 12.41 23.90 -1.25
CA ASP A 373 11.90 25.26 -1.18
C ASP A 373 12.03 25.76 0.27
N PRO A 374 12.71 26.92 0.51
CA PRO A 374 12.99 27.39 1.87
C PRO A 374 11.74 27.86 2.63
N GLU A 375 10.67 28.25 1.93
CA GLU A 375 9.43 28.74 2.56
C GLU A 375 8.54 27.58 2.98
N THR A 376 8.40 26.56 2.13
CA THR A 376 7.51 25.42 2.36
C THR A 376 8.23 24.20 2.97
N GLY A 377 9.56 24.11 2.82
CA GLY A 377 10.34 22.93 3.17
C GLY A 377 10.01 21.70 2.31
N CYS A 378 9.35 21.90 1.17
CA CYS A 378 9.00 20.83 0.25
C CYS A 378 10.06 20.67 -0.85
N PRO A 379 10.29 19.46 -1.37
CA PRO A 379 11.22 19.26 -2.46
C PRO A 379 10.75 19.96 -3.74
N ASN A 380 11.69 20.58 -4.45
CA ASN A 380 11.49 21.10 -5.79
C ASN A 380 11.36 19.94 -6.78
N PHE A 381 10.29 19.88 -7.54
CA PHE A 381 10.01 18.75 -8.44
C PHE A 381 11.00 18.59 -9.59
N PHE A 382 11.62 19.68 -10.07
CA PHE A 382 12.65 19.58 -11.11
C PHE A 382 13.89 18.86 -10.57
N SER A 383 14.39 19.29 -9.40
CA SER A 383 15.51 18.67 -8.72
C SER A 383 15.18 17.21 -8.31
N LEU A 384 13.97 16.97 -7.82
CA LEU A 384 13.51 15.65 -7.39
C LEU A 384 13.51 14.64 -8.55
N LYS A 385 12.94 15.02 -9.71
CA LYS A 385 12.93 14.17 -10.91
C LYS A 385 14.34 13.90 -11.45
N ALA A 386 15.22 14.91 -11.44
CA ALA A 386 16.61 14.74 -11.81
C ALA A 386 17.33 13.73 -10.91
N ASN A 387 17.10 13.81 -9.59
CA ASN A 387 17.67 12.87 -8.62
C ASN A 387 17.12 11.46 -8.78
N TYR A 388 15.83 11.31 -9.04
CA TYR A 388 15.24 10.00 -9.32
C TYR A 388 15.92 9.33 -10.52
N LYS A 389 16.13 10.11 -11.60
CA LYS A 389 16.82 9.60 -12.78
C LYS A 389 18.25 9.16 -12.49
N VAL A 390 19.00 9.92 -11.69
CA VAL A 390 20.35 9.54 -11.25
C VAL A 390 20.33 8.22 -10.47
N VAL A 391 19.39 8.04 -9.54
CA VAL A 391 19.28 6.80 -8.75
C VAL A 391 18.87 5.61 -9.63
N GLU A 392 17.90 5.81 -10.53
CA GLU A 392 17.47 4.79 -11.50
C GLU A 392 18.64 4.30 -12.36
N ASP A 393 19.42 5.22 -12.90
CA ASP A 393 20.59 4.90 -13.74
C ASP A 393 21.67 4.14 -12.93
N MET A 394 21.98 4.57 -11.69
CA MET A 394 22.92 3.86 -10.82
C MET A 394 22.45 2.44 -10.45
N ILE A 395 21.15 2.23 -10.23
CA ILE A 395 20.59 0.90 -9.97
C ILE A 395 20.65 0.05 -11.24
N GLU A 396 20.28 0.60 -12.39
CA GLU A 396 20.32 -0.12 -13.68
C GLU A 396 21.74 -0.58 -14.03
N GLU A 397 22.75 0.23 -13.72
CA GLU A 397 24.17 -0.08 -13.91
C GLU A 397 24.75 -1.03 -12.83
N GLY A 398 23.95 -1.37 -11.79
CA GLY A 398 24.37 -2.28 -10.71
C GLY A 398 25.35 -1.66 -9.71
N MET A 399 25.37 -0.33 -9.60
CA MET A 399 26.26 0.40 -8.70
C MET A 399 25.75 0.47 -7.26
N VAL A 400 24.46 0.17 -7.03
CA VAL A 400 23.79 0.28 -5.74
C VAL A 400 23.60 -1.12 -5.12
N ALA A 401 24.11 -1.33 -3.91
CA ALA A 401 23.93 -2.57 -3.15
C ALA A 401 22.62 -2.58 -2.36
N SER A 402 22.29 -1.46 -1.71
CA SER A 402 21.04 -1.27 -0.98
C SER A 402 20.62 0.21 -0.99
N ALA A 403 19.32 0.47 -0.79
CA ALA A 403 18.78 1.83 -0.82
C ALA A 403 17.63 2.01 0.18
N CYS A 404 17.55 3.19 0.81
CA CYS A 404 16.49 3.56 1.73
C CYS A 404 16.00 4.98 1.46
N SER A 405 14.69 5.17 1.34
CA SER A 405 14.10 6.50 1.30
C SER A 405 14.22 7.19 2.66
N VAL A 406 14.50 8.49 2.67
CA VAL A 406 14.54 9.30 3.89
C VAL A 406 13.17 9.93 4.11
N GLY A 407 12.65 9.81 5.32
CA GLY A 407 11.32 10.31 5.70
C GLY A 407 11.30 11.04 7.03
N TYR A 408 10.37 10.66 7.88
CA TYR A 408 10.02 11.27 9.16
C TYR A 408 11.20 11.50 10.12
N GLY A 409 12.01 10.49 10.37
CA GLY A 409 13.14 10.54 11.31
C GLY A 409 14.47 10.92 10.66
N GLY A 410 14.44 11.42 9.43
CA GLY A 410 15.62 11.90 8.73
C GLY A 410 16.63 10.80 8.35
N ILE A 411 17.86 11.23 8.15
CA ILE A 411 19.00 10.34 7.81
C ILE A 411 19.24 9.31 8.93
N ALA A 412 19.05 9.72 10.19
CA ALA A 412 19.26 8.86 11.35
C ALA A 412 18.33 7.64 11.33
N GLU A 413 17.05 7.82 10.99
CA GLU A 413 16.09 6.70 10.83
C GLU A 413 16.49 5.77 9.70
N ALA A 414 16.82 6.33 8.52
CA ALA A 414 17.18 5.54 7.35
C ALA A 414 18.40 4.65 7.63
N LEU A 415 19.49 5.23 8.13
CA LEU A 415 20.72 4.51 8.45
C LEU A 415 20.52 3.45 9.54
N PHE A 416 19.75 3.79 10.60
CA PHE A 416 19.41 2.83 11.64
C PHE A 416 18.67 1.62 11.07
N LYS A 417 17.61 1.84 10.28
CA LYS A 417 16.83 0.75 9.67
C LYS A 417 17.65 -0.09 8.70
N MET A 418 18.53 0.53 7.90
CA MET A 418 19.42 -0.19 6.99
C MET A 418 20.38 -1.15 7.74
N GLY A 419 20.83 -0.76 8.93
CA GLY A 419 21.76 -1.57 9.74
C GLY A 419 21.15 -2.81 10.38
N LEU A 420 19.81 -2.83 10.60
CA LEU A 420 19.14 -3.87 11.41
C LEU A 420 19.23 -5.28 10.81
N GLY A 421 18.95 -5.43 9.51
CA GLY A 421 18.69 -6.72 8.88
C GLY A 421 19.88 -7.67 8.81
N ASN A 422 21.09 -7.13 8.74
CA ASN A 422 22.34 -7.89 8.69
C ASN A 422 23.28 -7.60 9.87
N HIS A 423 22.81 -6.83 10.88
CA HIS A 423 23.62 -6.38 12.01
C HIS A 423 24.93 -5.68 11.57
N ILE A 424 24.80 -4.79 10.60
CA ILE A 424 25.89 -3.99 10.07
C ILE A 424 25.80 -2.59 10.66
N GLY A 425 26.90 -2.10 11.24
CA GLY A 425 26.96 -0.77 11.82
C GLY A 425 27.22 0.31 10.78
N PHE A 426 27.27 1.55 11.24
CA PHE A 426 27.54 2.71 10.41
C PHE A 426 28.43 3.71 11.13
N LYS A 427 29.40 4.26 10.41
CA LYS A 427 30.29 5.32 10.84
C LYS A 427 30.17 6.54 9.95
N MET A 428 29.72 7.64 10.53
CA MET A 428 29.60 8.91 9.82
C MET A 428 30.96 9.53 9.53
N ARG A 429 31.12 10.02 8.30
CA ARG A 429 32.25 10.85 7.86
C ARG A 429 31.83 12.28 7.55
N ALA A 430 30.58 12.50 7.19
CA ALA A 430 30.04 13.84 6.92
C ALA A 430 29.96 14.68 8.21
N ASP A 431 30.26 15.96 8.10
CA ASP A 431 30.13 16.92 9.21
C ASP A 431 28.67 17.44 9.25
N LEU A 432 27.77 16.59 9.74
CA LEU A 432 26.36 16.93 9.92
C LEU A 432 26.09 17.19 11.39
N SER A 433 25.37 18.28 11.63
CA SER A 433 24.86 18.58 12.98
C SER A 433 23.80 17.56 13.40
N THR A 434 23.62 17.42 14.71
CA THR A 434 22.53 16.59 15.26
C THR A 434 21.16 16.99 14.72
N HIS A 435 20.92 18.26 14.43
CA HIS A 435 19.65 18.73 13.83
C HIS A 435 19.48 18.13 12.40
N GLN A 436 20.48 18.25 11.55
CA GLN A 436 20.43 17.75 10.17
C GLN A 436 20.23 16.24 10.07
N MET A 437 20.71 15.48 11.07
CA MET A 437 20.53 14.03 11.12
C MET A 437 19.06 13.60 11.30
N PHE A 438 18.25 14.39 12.00
CA PHE A 438 16.86 14.07 12.35
C PHE A 438 15.84 14.93 11.60
N GLU A 439 16.29 15.80 10.71
CA GLU A 439 15.40 16.62 9.89
C GLU A 439 14.68 15.76 8.85
N PRO A 440 13.34 15.83 8.75
CA PRO A 440 12.61 15.12 7.68
C PRO A 440 13.07 15.59 6.30
N MET A 441 13.53 14.66 5.47
CA MET A 441 14.07 14.95 4.12
C MET A 441 13.33 14.14 3.05
N TYR A 442 12.02 14.34 2.92
CA TYR A 442 11.23 13.65 1.90
C TYR A 442 11.76 13.88 0.48
N GLY A 443 11.82 12.81 -0.31
CA GLY A 443 12.40 12.83 -1.65
C GLY A 443 13.89 12.49 -1.70
N SER A 444 14.55 12.36 -0.53
CA SER A 444 15.95 11.96 -0.42
C SER A 444 16.09 10.44 -0.32
N ILE A 445 17.22 9.91 -0.80
CA ILE A 445 17.53 8.48 -0.80
C ILE A 445 18.96 8.28 -0.29
N VAL A 446 19.12 7.37 0.67
CA VAL A 446 20.42 6.87 1.13
C VAL A 446 20.75 5.61 0.34
N LEU A 447 21.96 5.54 -0.21
CA LEU A 447 22.46 4.44 -1.04
C LEU A 447 23.72 3.84 -0.42
N GLU A 448 23.78 2.51 -0.30
CA GLU A 448 25.01 1.75 -0.11
C GLU A 448 25.59 1.42 -1.48
N MET A 449 26.82 1.79 -1.71
CA MET A 449 27.48 1.68 -3.01
C MET A 449 28.29 0.38 -3.15
N VAL A 450 28.24 -0.21 -4.34
CA VAL A 450 29.09 -1.36 -4.72
C VAL A 450 30.51 -0.89 -5.08
N SER A 451 30.60 0.31 -5.65
CA SER A 451 31.83 0.95 -6.13
C SER A 451 31.80 2.45 -5.80
N ASP A 452 32.76 3.21 -6.32
CA ASP A 452 32.77 4.66 -6.18
C ASP A 452 31.48 5.29 -6.69
N ALA A 453 30.91 6.21 -5.90
CA ALA A 453 29.68 6.89 -6.25
C ALA A 453 29.93 8.00 -7.29
N PRO A 454 29.23 8.00 -8.42
CA PRO A 454 29.36 9.05 -9.42
C PRO A 454 28.65 10.35 -9.01
N ALA A 455 27.73 10.27 -8.04
CA ALA A 455 26.92 11.39 -7.56
C ALA A 455 26.55 11.19 -6.10
N GLY A 456 26.13 12.28 -5.43
CA GLY A 456 25.65 12.29 -4.06
C GLY A 456 26.66 12.80 -3.05
N GLU A 457 26.17 13.04 -1.85
CA GLU A 457 26.95 13.47 -0.69
C GLU A 457 27.41 12.23 0.09
N ILE A 458 28.72 12.03 0.28
CA ILE A 458 29.21 10.90 1.08
C ILE A 458 28.83 11.14 2.54
N LEU A 459 27.98 10.27 3.09
CA LEU A 459 27.62 10.27 4.50
C LEU A 459 28.65 9.58 5.38
N GLY A 460 29.19 8.46 4.94
CA GLY A 460 30.11 7.65 5.71
C GLY A 460 30.32 6.25 5.12
N GLU A 461 30.58 5.31 5.99
CA GLU A 461 30.82 3.92 5.64
C GLU A 461 30.12 2.94 6.58
N THR A 462 29.78 1.78 6.06
CA THR A 462 29.29 0.65 6.88
C THR A 462 30.44 0.02 7.66
N THR A 463 30.13 -0.51 8.86
CA THR A 463 31.13 -1.13 9.74
C THR A 463 30.75 -2.56 10.12
N LYS A 464 31.76 -3.36 10.49
CA LYS A 464 31.53 -4.72 10.99
C LYS A 464 30.96 -4.72 12.41
N GLU A 465 31.38 -3.75 13.21
CA GLU A 465 30.89 -3.55 14.56
C GLU A 465 29.45 -3.04 14.48
N TYR A 466 28.53 -3.66 15.23
CA TYR A 466 27.11 -3.29 15.24
C TYR A 466 26.88 -2.05 16.11
N THR A 467 27.45 -0.92 15.66
CA THR A 467 27.40 0.39 16.29
C THR A 467 26.97 1.48 15.32
N PHE A 468 26.42 2.56 15.85
CA PHE A 468 26.11 3.78 15.11
C PHE A 468 27.01 4.91 15.60
N GLU A 469 27.97 5.33 14.79
CA GLU A 469 28.92 6.40 15.11
C GLU A 469 28.60 7.67 14.34
N ALA A 470 28.13 8.70 15.02
CA ALA A 470 27.81 10.00 14.45
C ALA A 470 27.79 11.10 15.53
N CYS A 471 27.97 12.37 15.12
CA CYS A 471 27.92 13.55 16.00
C CYS A 471 28.83 13.43 17.24
N GLY A 472 29.96 12.75 17.12
CA GLY A 472 30.91 12.53 18.23
C GLY A 472 30.49 11.49 19.27
N GLU A 473 29.39 10.78 19.06
CA GLU A 473 28.91 9.70 19.93
C GLU A 473 28.93 8.35 19.18
N THR A 474 29.17 7.26 19.93
CA THR A 474 29.05 5.88 19.44
C THR A 474 27.94 5.19 20.21
N LEU A 475 26.93 4.71 19.51
CA LEU A 475 25.76 4.06 20.09
C LEU A 475 25.77 2.57 19.77
N ASP A 476 25.36 1.75 20.74
CA ASP A 476 25.15 0.32 20.56
C ASP A 476 23.81 0.11 19.82
N MET A 477 23.89 -0.43 18.60
CA MET A 477 22.74 -0.73 17.77
C MET A 477 21.84 -1.81 18.37
N ALA A 478 22.38 -2.75 19.17
CA ALA A 478 21.56 -3.77 19.83
C ALA A 478 20.64 -3.16 20.89
N GLN A 479 21.11 -2.13 21.62
CA GLN A 479 20.26 -1.40 22.57
C GLN A 479 19.17 -0.59 21.85
N LEU A 480 19.50 0.05 20.74
CA LEU A 480 18.50 0.80 19.94
C LEU A 480 17.47 -0.15 19.30
N GLN A 481 17.92 -1.31 18.82
CA GLN A 481 17.05 -2.36 18.30
C GLN A 481 16.06 -2.85 19.36
N GLU A 482 16.51 -3.10 20.60
CA GLU A 482 15.62 -3.51 21.70
C GLU A 482 14.50 -2.49 21.95
N ILE A 483 14.83 -1.18 21.99
CA ILE A 483 13.82 -0.13 22.14
C ILE A 483 12.84 -0.14 20.96
N TRP A 484 13.35 -0.30 19.74
CA TRP A 484 12.59 -0.30 18.50
C TRP A 484 11.60 -1.48 18.42
N GLU A 485 12.02 -2.68 18.83
CA GLU A 485 11.19 -3.88 18.84
C GLU A 485 10.19 -3.90 20.00
N ALA A 486 10.58 -3.41 21.17
CA ALA A 486 9.77 -3.50 22.39
C ALA A 486 8.48 -2.68 22.36
N LYS A 487 8.42 -1.61 21.55
CA LYS A 487 7.30 -0.63 21.59
C LYS A 487 5.92 -1.24 21.32
N LEU A 488 5.81 -2.09 20.31
CA LEU A 488 4.54 -2.74 19.93
C LEU A 488 4.44 -4.20 20.39
N GLU A 489 5.48 -4.75 20.99
CA GLU A 489 5.48 -6.14 21.47
C GLU A 489 4.29 -6.48 22.41
N PRO A 490 3.83 -5.60 23.31
CA PRO A 490 2.66 -5.88 24.15
C PRO A 490 1.35 -6.04 23.38
N VAL A 491 1.23 -5.44 22.19
CA VAL A 491 0.00 -5.45 21.37
C VAL A 491 0.10 -6.44 20.21
N TYR A 492 1.26 -6.50 19.59
CA TYR A 492 1.55 -7.38 18.44
C TYR A 492 2.82 -8.20 18.72
N PRO A 493 2.79 -9.16 19.65
CA PRO A 493 3.94 -9.95 20.00
C PRO A 493 4.38 -10.84 18.83
N TYR A 494 5.69 -10.90 18.58
CA TYR A 494 6.28 -11.83 17.62
C TYR A 494 7.56 -12.50 18.17
N ARG A 495 8.14 -11.91 19.22
CA ARG A 495 9.31 -12.50 19.89
C ARG A 495 8.90 -13.74 20.67
N LYS A 496 9.55 -14.86 20.40
CA LYS A 496 9.29 -16.10 21.13
C LYS A 496 10.17 -16.17 22.36
N ALA A 497 9.58 -16.34 23.52
CA ALA A 497 10.30 -16.73 24.72
C ALA A 497 10.75 -18.20 24.58
N GLY A 498 12.04 -18.46 24.62
CA GLY A 498 12.59 -19.81 24.52
C GLY A 498 14.12 -19.80 24.66
N PRO A 499 14.77 -20.96 24.81
CA PRO A 499 16.20 -21.01 24.84
C PRO A 499 16.79 -20.52 23.52
N THR A 500 17.81 -19.68 23.60
CA THR A 500 18.59 -19.24 22.44
C THR A 500 19.20 -20.47 21.80
N VAL A 501 18.84 -20.76 20.55
CA VAL A 501 19.48 -21.84 19.78
C VAL A 501 20.64 -21.20 19.03
N GLU A 502 21.81 -21.79 19.18
CA GLU A 502 23.00 -21.36 18.43
C GLU A 502 22.70 -21.47 16.92
N PRO A 503 23.00 -20.43 16.12
CA PRO A 503 22.79 -20.48 14.68
C PRO A 503 23.56 -21.66 14.07
N ILE A 504 22.88 -22.48 13.29
CA ILE A 504 23.56 -23.48 12.46
C ILE A 504 24.26 -22.75 11.33
N THR A 505 25.55 -22.52 11.47
CA THR A 505 26.38 -21.92 10.41
C THR A 505 27.09 -23.06 9.67
N GLY A 506 26.73 -23.26 8.42
CA GLY A 506 27.37 -24.24 7.56
C GLY A 506 26.93 -24.07 6.12
N SER A 507 27.86 -24.21 5.18
CA SER A 507 27.51 -24.37 3.76
C SER A 507 27.24 -25.84 3.50
N LEU A 508 26.00 -26.16 3.13
CA LEU A 508 25.70 -27.46 2.53
C LEU A 508 26.37 -27.50 1.16
N THR A 509 27.39 -28.31 1.03
CA THR A 509 27.84 -28.72 -0.30
C THR A 509 26.72 -29.57 -0.89
N ALA A 510 26.01 -29.02 -1.86
CA ALA A 510 24.96 -29.77 -2.54
C ALA A 510 25.57 -31.11 -3.03
N PRO A 511 24.99 -32.26 -2.70
CA PRO A 511 25.43 -33.53 -3.28
C PRO A 511 25.33 -33.43 -4.82
N ALA A 512 26.31 -33.98 -5.52
CA ALA A 512 26.27 -34.00 -6.96
C ALA A 512 24.91 -34.56 -7.41
N ALA A 513 24.20 -33.83 -8.26
CA ALA A 513 22.91 -34.26 -8.75
C ALA A 513 23.06 -35.68 -9.37
N PRO A 514 22.21 -36.64 -9.03
CA PRO A 514 22.28 -37.96 -9.61
C PRO A 514 22.15 -37.86 -11.14
N LYS A 515 23.01 -38.52 -11.86
CA LYS A 515 22.92 -38.62 -13.33
C LYS A 515 21.63 -39.37 -13.67
N ILE A 516 20.59 -38.63 -13.98
CA ILE A 516 19.33 -39.22 -14.48
C ILE A 516 19.56 -39.55 -15.96
N GLY A 517 19.80 -40.83 -16.26
CA GLY A 517 20.02 -41.33 -17.63
C GLY A 517 18.76 -41.33 -18.50
N VAL A 518 17.69 -40.67 -18.08
CA VAL A 518 16.39 -40.60 -18.78
C VAL A 518 16.05 -39.14 -19.06
N ALA A 519 15.87 -38.78 -20.32
CA ALA A 519 15.58 -37.42 -20.77
C ALA A 519 14.22 -36.87 -20.25
N LYS A 520 13.26 -37.78 -19.98
CA LYS A 520 11.94 -37.44 -19.37
C LYS A 520 11.57 -38.55 -18.40
N PRO A 521 11.97 -38.44 -17.10
CA PRO A 521 11.52 -39.40 -16.11
C PRO A 521 10.00 -39.31 -15.94
N LYS A 522 9.31 -40.45 -15.89
CA LYS A 522 7.91 -40.50 -15.47
C LYS A 522 7.87 -40.39 -13.93
N VAL A 523 7.12 -39.48 -13.41
CA VAL A 523 6.79 -39.36 -11.99
C VAL A 523 5.60 -40.24 -11.69
#